data_bd017919f679fb7270e84dcdd03b6f7a
#
_entry.id   bd017919f679fb7270e84dcdd03b6f7a
#
_cell.length_a   1.000
_cell.length_b   1.000
_cell.length_c   1.000
_cell.angle_alpha   90.00
_cell.angle_beta   90.00
_cell.angle_gamma   90.00
#
_symmetry.space_group_name_H-M   'P 1'
#
loop_
_entity.id
_entity.type
_entity.pdbx_description
1 polymer ?
#
loop_
_entity_poly.entity_id
_entity_poly.type
_entity_poly.pdbx_seq_one_letter_code
_entity_poly.pdbx_strand_id
1 'polypeptide(L)' 'MNKLKELRLKNNITLKEMAKKVGISYTYYWQIENKERNLYYYLAVKIAKIFKLKPDDIFYGW' A
#
# COMPACT_ATOMS: atom_id res chain seq x y z
N MET A 1 13.67 2.80 -2.97
CA MET A 1 12.47 3.04 -2.14
C MET A 1 11.28 3.24 -3.06
N ASN A 2 10.13 2.73 -2.70
CA ASN A 2 8.96 2.86 -3.54
C ASN A 2 7.99 3.92 -3.00
N LYS A 3 7.12 4.40 -3.86
CA LYS A 3 6.18 5.47 -3.54
C LYS A 3 5.22 5.09 -2.40
N LEU A 4 4.79 3.84 -2.38
CA LEU A 4 3.87 3.38 -1.34
C LEU A 4 4.51 3.48 0.05
N LYS A 5 5.73 2.99 0.18
CA LYS A 5 6.45 3.05 1.44
C LYS A 5 6.68 4.51 1.87
N GLU A 6 7.04 5.37 0.92
CA GLU A 6 7.24 6.78 1.20
C GLU A 6 5.98 7.43 1.73
N LEU A 7 4.84 7.17 1.10
CA LEU A 7 3.55 7.73 1.53
C LEU A 7 3.19 7.24 2.93
N ARG A 8 3.39 5.95 3.18
CA ARG A 8 3.07 5.37 4.49
C ARG A 8 3.89 6.04 5.59
N LEU A 9 5.19 6.14 5.38
CA LEU A 9 6.10 6.75 6.35
C LEU A 9 5.81 8.24 6.55
N LYS A 10 5.53 8.94 5.45
CA LYS A 10 5.20 10.37 5.50
C LYS A 10 3.95 10.62 6.34
N ASN A 11 3.02 9.69 6.33
CA ASN A 11 1.77 9.81 7.09
C ASN A 11 1.87 9.14 8.47
N ASN A 12 3.05 8.71 8.87
CA ASN A 12 3.30 8.11 10.18
C ASN A 12 2.43 6.87 10.43
N ILE A 13 2.25 6.06 9.40
CA ILE A 13 1.46 4.82 9.51
C ILE A 13 2.41 3.63 9.58
N THR A 14 2.24 2.78 10.58
CA THR A 14 3.05 1.56 10.69
C THR A 14 2.55 0.52 9.69
N LEU A 15 3.39 -0.50 9.42
CA LEU A 15 2.99 -1.61 8.56
C LEU A 15 1.74 -2.31 9.13
N LYS A 16 1.69 -2.48 10.44
CA LYS A 16 0.56 -3.12 11.10
C LYS A 16 -0.72 -2.30 10.92
N GLU A 17 -0.62 -0.99 11.10
CA GLU A 17 -1.76 -0.10 10.92
C GLU A 17 -2.24 -0.09 9.48
N MET A 18 -1.31 -0.08 8.54
CA MET A 18 -1.66 -0.09 7.12
C MET A 18 -2.38 -1.37 6.72
N ALA A 19 -1.87 -2.51 7.18
CA ALA A 19 -2.51 -3.80 6.93
C ALA A 19 -3.94 -3.81 7.45
N LYS A 20 -4.14 -3.28 8.66
CA LYS A 20 -5.47 -3.19 9.26
C LYS A 20 -6.40 -2.29 8.46
N LYS A 21 -5.90 -1.14 7.98
CA LYS A 21 -6.70 -0.22 7.17
C LYS A 21 -7.12 -0.84 5.85
N VAL A 22 -6.25 -1.64 5.25
CA VAL A 22 -6.54 -2.32 3.98
C VAL A 22 -7.43 -3.55 4.21
N GLY A 23 -7.37 -4.13 5.41
CA GLY A 23 -8.17 -5.31 5.74
C GLY A 23 -7.49 -6.62 5.36
N ILE A 24 -6.16 -6.66 5.41
CA ILE A 24 -5.38 -7.86 5.10
C ILE A 24 -4.38 -8.11 6.21
N SER A 25 -3.72 -9.27 6.19
CA SER A 25 -2.74 -9.61 7.20
C SER A 25 -1.49 -8.74 7.08
N TYR A 26 -0.77 -8.61 8.18
CA TYR A 26 0.51 -7.91 8.21
C TYR A 26 1.48 -8.48 7.16
N THR A 27 1.62 -9.80 7.14
CA THR A 27 2.54 -10.46 6.21
C THR A 27 2.17 -10.19 4.76
N TYR A 28 0.88 -10.24 4.44
CA TYR A 28 0.40 -9.97 3.08
C TYR A 28 0.72 -8.53 2.69
N TYR A 29 0.42 -7.59 3.57
CA TYR A 29 0.70 -6.18 3.25
C TYR A 29 2.20 -5.93 3.07
N TRP A 30 3.02 -6.48 3.97
CA TRP A 30 4.48 -6.37 3.88
C TRP A 30 4.99 -6.90 2.54
N GLN A 31 4.48 -8.06 2.11
CA GLN A 31 4.87 -8.65 0.84
C GLN A 31 4.50 -7.76 -0.35
N ILE A 32 3.33 -7.13 -0.29
CA ILE A 32 2.91 -6.19 -1.34
C ILE A 32 3.88 -5.02 -1.41
N GLU A 33 4.15 -4.39 -0.27
CA GLU A 33 5.02 -3.21 -0.23
C GLU A 33 6.45 -3.54 -0.68
N ASN A 34 6.91 -4.74 -0.41
CA ASN A 34 8.25 -5.18 -0.79
C ASN A 34 8.27 -5.90 -2.14
N LYS A 35 7.16 -5.86 -2.87
CA LYS A 35 7.03 -6.43 -4.22
C LYS A 35 7.29 -7.92 -4.28
N GLU A 36 7.01 -8.62 -3.18
CA GLU A 36 7.14 -10.08 -3.11
C GLU A 36 5.84 -10.80 -3.42
N ARG A 37 4.79 -10.03 -3.73
CA ARG A 37 3.48 -10.58 -4.05
C ARG A 37 2.80 -9.67 -5.05
N ASN A 38 2.02 -10.26 -5.95
CA ASN A 38 1.27 -9.49 -6.94
C ASN A 38 0.29 -8.53 -6.29
N LEU A 39 0.21 -7.33 -6.83
CA LEU A 39 -0.75 -6.34 -6.38
C LEU A 39 -1.96 -6.39 -7.29
N TYR A 40 -3.09 -6.86 -6.74
CA TYR A 40 -4.34 -6.88 -7.50
C TYR A 40 -4.96 -5.49 -7.51
N TYR A 41 -5.66 -5.18 -8.61
CA TYR A 41 -6.22 -3.86 -8.79
C TYR A 41 -7.12 -3.41 -7.65
N TYR A 42 -7.98 -4.31 -7.14
CA TYR A 42 -8.88 -3.93 -6.06
C TYR A 42 -8.14 -3.51 -4.79
N LEU A 43 -6.99 -4.12 -4.53
CA LEU A 43 -6.15 -3.73 -3.39
C LEU A 43 -5.48 -2.40 -3.65
N ALA A 44 -5.02 -2.17 -4.89
CA ALA A 44 -4.43 -0.89 -5.26
C ALA A 44 -5.42 0.25 -5.05
N VAL A 45 -6.68 0.04 -5.39
CA VAL A 45 -7.74 1.03 -5.18
C VAL A 45 -7.94 1.31 -3.68
N LYS A 46 -8.01 0.24 -2.86
CA LYS A 46 -8.19 0.39 -1.42
C LYS A 46 -7.03 1.16 -0.79
N ILE A 47 -5.81 0.81 -1.18
CA ILE A 47 -4.61 1.46 -0.66
C ILE A 47 -4.60 2.94 -1.04
N ALA A 48 -4.86 3.23 -2.31
CA ALA A 48 -4.86 4.61 -2.79
C ALA A 48 -5.89 5.47 -2.07
N LYS A 49 -7.07 4.92 -1.78
CA LYS A 49 -8.11 5.64 -1.05
C LYS A 49 -7.67 6.08 0.34
N ILE A 50 -6.84 5.29 0.99
CA ILE A 50 -6.32 5.65 2.33
C ILE A 50 -5.57 6.97 2.26
N PHE A 51 -4.88 7.22 1.16
CA PHE A 51 -4.11 8.46 0.96
C PHE A 51 -4.88 9.49 0.13
N LYS A 52 -6.14 9.22 -0.19
CA LYS A 52 -6.98 10.11 -1.02
C LYS A 52 -6.36 10.36 -2.39
N LEU A 53 -5.77 9.31 -2.95
CA LEU A 53 -5.12 9.33 -4.25
C LEU A 53 -5.76 8.31 -5.19
N LYS A 54 -5.42 8.40 -6.47
CA LYS A 54 -5.78 7.39 -7.46
C LYS A 54 -4.71 6.31 -7.48
N PRO A 55 -5.05 5.07 -7.88
CA PRO A 55 -4.04 4.01 -7.96
C PRO A 55 -2.81 4.40 -8.78
N ASP A 56 -3.00 5.09 -9.91
CA ASP A 56 -1.89 5.49 -10.77
C ASP A 56 -0.94 6.46 -10.08
N ASP A 57 -1.42 7.25 -9.13
CA ASP A 57 -0.56 8.18 -8.39
C ASP A 57 0.49 7.46 -7.57
N ILE A 58 0.23 6.21 -7.21
CA ILE A 58 1.12 5.43 -6.37
C ILE A 58 1.80 4.31 -7.17
N PHE A 59 1.03 3.63 -8.02
CA PHE A 59 1.45 2.36 -8.62
C PHE A 59 1.84 2.45 -10.09
N TYR A 60 1.86 3.64 -10.66
CA TYR A 60 2.32 3.78 -12.04
C TYR A 60 3.77 3.30 -12.14
N GLY A 61 4.02 2.32 -12.98
CA GLY A 61 5.35 1.75 -13.09
C GLY A 61 5.70 0.76 -11.98
N TRP A 62 4.71 0.36 -11.20
CA TRP A 62 4.92 -0.61 -10.12
C TRP A 62 5.45 -1.93 -10.65
#